data_ba2956131c1e00f16f44c13467dc7cf6
#
_entry.id   ba2956131c1e00f16f44c13467dc7cf6
#
_cell.length_a   1.000
_cell.length_b   1.000
_cell.length_c   1.000
_cell.angle_alpha   90.00
_cell.angle_beta   90.00
_cell.angle_gamma   90.00
#
_symmetry.space_group_name_H-M   'P 1'
#
loop_
_entity.id
_entity.type
_entity.pdbx_description
1 polymer ?
#
loop_
_entity_poly.entity_id
_entity_poly.type
_entity_poly.pdbx_seq_one_letter_code
_entity_poly.pdbx_strand_id
1 'polypeptide(L)'
;MVLVVSNRMSVAKGWEEDFERGWNQRKWTVAQFPGVIRTEVLRPVRGDHYVVMTYWKSKEDFERWTGSQAHIEAHANPPPKEAFTSPNKLELHEIIAESPPMATST
;
A
#
# COMPACT_ATOMS: atom_id res chain seq x y z
N MET A 1 -1.17 -16.30 -9.63
CA MET A 1 0.10 -15.75 -9.14
C MET A 1 -0.16 -14.56 -8.24
N VAL A 2 0.60 -14.47 -7.19
CA VAL A 2 0.45 -13.36 -6.24
C VAL A 2 0.86 -12.06 -6.91
N LEU A 3 0.00 -11.06 -6.83
CA LEU A 3 0.27 -9.72 -7.32
C LEU A 3 0.70 -8.82 -6.16
N VAL A 4 1.80 -8.09 -6.34
CA VAL A 4 2.25 -7.10 -5.38
C VAL A 4 2.02 -5.72 -5.97
N VAL A 5 1.23 -4.92 -5.27
CA VAL A 5 0.92 -3.54 -5.68
C VAL A 5 1.69 -2.61 -4.76
N SER A 6 2.55 -1.78 -5.34
CA SER A 6 3.35 -0.80 -4.60
C SER A 6 2.89 0.59 -5.01
N ASN A 7 2.49 1.39 -4.03
CA ASN A 7 2.15 2.79 -4.27
C ASN A 7 3.24 3.64 -3.61
N ARG A 8 4.08 4.26 -4.42
CA ARG A 8 5.20 5.09 -3.96
C ARG A 8 4.71 6.51 -3.74
N MET A 9 4.92 7.01 -2.54
CA MET A 9 4.42 8.31 -2.13
C MET A 9 5.55 9.19 -1.65
N SER A 10 5.79 10.30 -2.33
CA SER A 10 6.82 11.29 -1.96
C SER A 10 6.22 12.28 -0.99
N VAL A 11 6.33 11.98 0.30
CA VAL A 11 5.79 12.84 1.35
C VAL A 11 6.68 14.06 1.54
N ALA A 12 6.07 15.24 1.57
CA ALA A 12 6.80 16.49 1.75
C ALA A 12 7.40 16.60 3.14
N LYS A 13 8.56 17.25 3.23
CA LYS A 13 9.24 17.47 4.49
C LYS A 13 8.32 18.22 5.45
N GLY A 14 8.20 17.70 6.67
CA GLY A 14 7.32 18.27 7.69
C GLY A 14 5.94 17.61 7.74
N TRP A 15 5.58 16.79 6.74
CA TRP A 15 4.30 16.10 6.69
C TRP A 15 4.37 14.64 7.10
N GLU A 16 5.57 14.14 7.46
CA GLU A 16 5.79 12.73 7.75
C GLU A 16 4.93 12.24 8.92
N GLU A 17 4.87 13.01 10.00
CA GLU A 17 4.08 12.61 11.17
C GLU A 17 2.60 12.54 10.86
N ASP A 18 2.07 13.53 10.13
CA ASP A 18 0.66 13.55 9.75
C ASP A 18 0.33 12.39 8.84
N PHE A 19 1.21 12.08 7.89
CA PHE A 19 1.04 10.96 6.98
C PHE A 19 0.98 9.63 7.76
N GLU A 20 1.93 9.42 8.67
CA GLU A 20 1.99 8.18 9.45
C GLU A 20 0.81 8.06 10.41
N ARG A 21 0.41 9.16 11.01
CA ARG A 21 -0.75 9.18 11.90
C ARG A 21 -2.03 8.82 11.16
N GLY A 22 -2.17 9.31 9.94
CA GLY A 22 -3.32 8.99 9.10
C GLY A 22 -3.45 7.49 8.85
N TRP A 23 -2.32 6.80 8.64
CA TRP A 23 -2.33 5.35 8.46
C TRP A 23 -2.65 4.60 9.75
N ASN A 24 -2.15 5.06 10.89
CA ASN A 24 -2.42 4.42 12.17
C ASN A 24 -3.88 4.57 12.61
N GLN A 25 -4.56 5.62 12.15
CA GLN A 25 -5.94 5.92 12.54
C GLN A 25 -6.99 5.45 11.54
N ARG A 26 -6.58 5.06 10.32
CA ARG A 26 -7.55 4.72 9.28
C ARG A 26 -8.10 3.33 9.45
N LYS A 27 -9.32 3.14 8.96
CA LYS A 27 -9.90 1.81 8.82
C LYS A 27 -9.20 1.12 7.64
N TRP A 28 -8.69 -0.07 7.88
CA TRP A 28 -8.03 -0.85 6.84
C TRP A 28 -9.06 -1.56 5.96
N THR A 29 -9.85 -0.80 5.22
CA THR A 29 -10.92 -1.34 4.38
C THR A 29 -10.38 -2.32 3.33
N VAL A 30 -9.23 -2.00 2.74
CA VAL A 30 -8.60 -2.88 1.76
C VAL A 30 -8.23 -4.22 2.38
N ALA A 31 -7.84 -4.24 3.65
CA ALA A 31 -7.44 -5.48 4.34
C ALA A 31 -8.60 -6.45 4.53
N GLN A 32 -9.82 -5.97 4.40
CA GLN A 32 -11.04 -6.78 4.53
C GLN A 32 -11.60 -7.21 3.18
N PHE A 33 -11.02 -6.74 2.09
CA PHE A 33 -11.54 -7.03 0.76
C PHE A 33 -11.11 -8.44 0.30
N PRO A 34 -12.03 -9.20 -0.33
CA PRO A 34 -11.69 -10.56 -0.78
C PRO A 34 -10.51 -10.58 -1.73
N GLY A 35 -9.56 -11.47 -1.48
CA GLY A 35 -8.38 -11.64 -2.31
C GLY A 35 -7.14 -10.93 -1.82
N VAL A 36 -7.25 -10.02 -0.85
CA VAL A 36 -6.07 -9.40 -0.27
C VAL A 36 -5.39 -10.38 0.69
N ILE A 37 -4.06 -10.44 0.63
CA ILE A 37 -3.27 -11.30 1.53
C ILE A 37 -2.80 -10.48 2.72
N ARG A 38 -2.23 -9.31 2.47
CA ARG A 38 -1.80 -8.37 3.53
C ARG A 38 -1.52 -7.00 2.94
N THR A 39 -1.43 -6.01 3.83
CA THR A 39 -1.10 -4.64 3.47
C THR A 39 -0.02 -4.13 4.44
N GLU A 40 0.87 -3.29 3.92
CA GLU A 40 1.97 -2.73 4.71
C GLU A 40 2.20 -1.28 4.28
N VAL A 41 2.62 -0.45 5.23
CA VAL A 41 3.11 0.89 4.93
C VAL A 41 4.58 0.92 5.35
N LEU A 42 5.45 1.23 4.40
CA LEU A 42 6.89 1.21 4.61
C LEU A 42 7.43 2.63 4.72
N ARG A 43 8.12 2.89 5.83
CA ARG A 43 8.81 4.17 6.04
C ARG A 43 10.21 4.07 5.44
N PRO A 44 10.66 5.07 4.69
CA PRO A 44 12.02 5.02 4.16
C PRO A 44 13.07 5.13 5.28
N VAL A 45 14.00 4.20 5.29
CA VAL A 45 15.20 4.27 6.13
C VAL A 45 16.32 4.92 5.33
N ARG A 46 16.33 4.65 4.04
CA ARG A 46 17.20 5.29 3.06
C ARG A 46 16.38 5.54 1.80
N GLY A 47 16.43 6.73 1.26
CA GLY A 47 15.59 7.15 0.14
C GLY A 47 14.54 8.14 0.60
N ASP A 48 13.67 8.55 -0.30
CA ASP A 48 12.73 9.66 -0.06
C ASP A 48 11.27 9.30 -0.28
N HIS A 49 10.95 8.00 -0.37
CA HIS A 49 9.58 7.57 -0.64
C HIS A 49 9.06 6.66 0.47
N TYR A 50 7.82 6.93 0.89
CA TYR A 50 7.02 5.92 1.58
C TYR A 50 6.47 4.96 0.53
N VAL A 51 6.23 3.71 0.91
CA VAL A 51 5.64 2.73 0.01
C VAL A 51 4.46 2.06 0.71
N VAL A 52 3.30 2.12 0.09
CA VAL A 52 2.14 1.37 0.55
C VAL A 52 2.08 0.11 -0.31
N MET A 53 2.20 -1.04 0.33
CA MET A 53 2.23 -2.32 -0.37
C MET A 53 1.01 -3.15 -0.03
N THR A 54 0.38 -3.69 -1.07
CA THR A 54 -0.71 -4.65 -0.91
C THR A 54 -0.39 -5.90 -1.70
N TYR A 55 -0.68 -7.05 -1.09
CA TYR A 55 -0.44 -8.35 -1.70
C TYR A 55 -1.79 -9.00 -2.01
N TRP A 56 -1.98 -9.42 -3.25
CA TRP A 56 -3.25 -9.95 -3.74
C TRP A 56 -3.05 -11.37 -4.26
N LYS A 57 -4.05 -12.21 -4.06
CA LYS A 57 -4.02 -13.60 -4.55
C LYS A 57 -3.93 -13.64 -6.07
N SER A 58 -4.52 -12.64 -6.75
CA SER A 58 -4.51 -12.57 -8.21
C SER A 58 -4.69 -11.13 -8.67
N LYS A 59 -4.36 -10.88 -9.94
CA LYS A 59 -4.61 -9.60 -10.57
C LYS A 59 -6.10 -9.29 -10.63
N GLU A 60 -6.92 -10.30 -10.86
CA GLU A 60 -8.37 -10.16 -10.94
C GLU A 60 -8.95 -9.67 -9.61
N ASP A 61 -8.43 -10.15 -8.49
CA ASP A 61 -8.86 -9.69 -7.17
C ASP A 61 -8.55 -8.21 -6.97
N PHE A 62 -7.36 -7.79 -7.39
CA PHE A 62 -6.98 -6.38 -7.33
C PHE A 62 -7.88 -5.53 -8.22
N GLU A 63 -8.18 -5.99 -9.42
CA GLU A 63 -9.05 -5.26 -10.35
C GLU A 63 -10.47 -5.13 -9.78
N ARG A 64 -10.97 -6.15 -9.10
CA ARG A 64 -12.27 -6.04 -8.41
C ARG A 64 -12.24 -4.98 -7.32
N TRP A 65 -11.13 -4.90 -6.58
CA TRP A 65 -10.96 -3.86 -5.55
C TRP A 65 -11.01 -2.47 -6.16
N THR A 66 -10.22 -2.21 -7.21
CA THR A 66 -10.16 -0.88 -7.83
C THR A 66 -11.48 -0.46 -8.48
N GLY A 67 -12.31 -1.42 -8.89
CA GLY A 67 -13.62 -1.13 -9.44
C GLY A 67 -14.75 -1.13 -8.42
N SER A 68 -14.45 -1.26 -7.13
CA SER A 68 -15.47 -1.40 -6.11
C SER A 68 -15.86 -0.08 -5.46
N GLN A 69 -17.05 -0.04 -4.87
CA GLN A 69 -17.49 1.10 -4.07
C GLN A 69 -16.60 1.29 -2.83
N ALA A 70 -16.10 0.18 -2.26
CA ALA A 70 -15.19 0.25 -1.11
C ALA A 70 -13.89 1.00 -1.44
N HIS A 71 -13.36 0.82 -2.66
CA HIS A 71 -12.18 1.55 -3.11
C HIS A 71 -12.47 3.05 -3.22
N ILE A 72 -13.62 3.41 -3.79
CA ILE A 72 -14.03 4.81 -3.90
C ILE A 72 -14.12 5.44 -2.51
N GLU A 73 -14.77 4.76 -1.58
CA GLU A 73 -14.93 5.25 -0.20
C GLU A 73 -13.60 5.38 0.52
N ALA A 74 -12.68 4.43 0.30
CA ALA A 74 -11.37 4.46 0.93
C ALA A 74 -10.54 5.66 0.47
N HIS A 75 -10.82 6.20 -0.72
CA HIS A 75 -10.09 7.32 -1.30
C HIS A 75 -10.89 8.63 -1.29
N ALA A 76 -12.01 8.67 -0.54
CA ALA A 76 -12.90 9.84 -0.52
C ALA A 76 -12.29 11.06 0.16
N ASN A 77 -11.37 10.87 1.10
CA ASN A 77 -10.76 11.96 1.87
C ASN A 77 -9.23 11.90 1.73
N PRO A 78 -8.69 12.31 0.57
CA PRO A 78 -7.24 12.29 0.37
C PRO A 78 -6.54 13.36 1.23
N PRO A 79 -5.27 13.16 1.57
CA PRO A 79 -4.49 14.20 2.22
C PRO A 79 -4.36 15.44 1.33
N PRO A 80 -4.02 16.62 1.92
CA PRO A 80 -3.82 17.82 1.11
C PRO A 80 -2.69 17.62 0.09
N LYS A 81 -2.78 18.33 -1.03
CA LYS A 81 -1.75 18.27 -2.08
C LYS A 81 -0.36 18.63 -1.55
N GLU A 82 -0.32 19.56 -0.59
CA GLU A 82 0.93 20.04 0.01
C GLU A 82 1.70 18.96 0.75
N ALA A 83 1.01 17.88 1.12
CA ALA A 83 1.64 16.74 1.80
C ALA A 83 2.57 15.95 0.89
N PHE A 84 2.49 16.12 -0.43
CA PHE A 84 3.26 15.34 -1.39
C PHE A 84 4.07 16.25 -2.31
N THR A 85 5.29 15.80 -2.65
CA THR A 85 6.19 16.57 -3.54
C THR A 85 5.98 16.21 -5.01
N SER A 86 5.33 15.08 -5.29
CA SER A 86 5.07 14.62 -6.65
C SER A 86 3.87 13.67 -6.65
N PRO A 87 3.28 13.39 -7.82
CA PRO A 87 2.19 12.41 -7.90
C PRO A 87 2.65 11.04 -7.44
N ASN A 88 1.72 10.28 -6.85
CA ASN A 88 1.97 8.92 -6.43
C ASN A 88 2.27 8.04 -7.65
N LYS A 89 3.17 7.07 -7.47
CA LYS A 89 3.53 6.14 -8.52
C LYS A 89 3.09 4.74 -8.13
N LEU A 90 2.17 4.19 -8.92
CA LEU A 90 1.66 2.85 -8.72
C LEU A 90 2.43 1.87 -9.59
N GLU A 91 2.92 0.80 -8.97
CA GLU A 91 3.63 -0.26 -9.67
C GLU A 91 3.03 -1.62 -9.30
N LEU A 92 2.88 -2.48 -10.30
CA LEU A 92 2.34 -3.81 -10.11
C LEU A 92 3.40 -4.83 -10.51
N HIS A 93 3.62 -5.80 -9.63
CA HIS A 93 4.59 -6.88 -9.87
C HIS A 93 3.97 -8.22 -9.51
N GLU A 94 4.40 -9.26 -10.21
CA GLU A 94 4.04 -10.63 -9.84
C GLU A 94 5.23 -11.29 -9.16
N ILE A 95 4.96 -12.08 -8.13
CA ILE A 95 6.02 -12.85 -7.46
C ILE A 95 6.32 -14.05 -8.36
N ILE A 96 7.54 -14.10 -8.90
CA ILE A 96 7.94 -15.20 -9.79
C ILE A 96 8.82 -16.23 -9.08
N ALA A 97 9.34 -15.89 -7.91
CA ALA A 97 10.20 -16.78 -7.15
C ALA A 97 10.15 -16.40 -5.68
N GLU A 98 10.15 -17.39 -4.81
CA GLU A 98 10.17 -17.19 -3.37
C GLU A 98 11.14 -18.18 -2.74
N SER A 99 11.86 -17.73 -1.71
CA SER A 99 12.64 -18.66 -0.91
C SER A 99 11.72 -19.43 0.03
N PRO A 100 12.07 -20.66 0.45
CA PRO A 100 11.34 -21.35 1.49
C PRO A 100 11.33 -20.52 2.76
N PRO A 101 10.29 -20.64 3.61
CA PRO A 101 10.29 -19.97 4.89
C PRO A 101 11.52 -20.36 5.68
N MET A 102 12.18 -19.37 6.30
CA MET A 102 13.30 -19.67 7.20
C MET A 102 12.78 -20.41 8.40
N ALA A 103 13.49 -21.49 8.76
CA ALA A 103 13.25 -22.14 10.04
C ALA A 103 13.54 -21.11 11.13
N THR A 104 12.54 -20.76 11.92
CA THR A 104 12.75 -19.90 13.06
C THR A 104 13.49 -20.71 14.12
N SER A 105 14.76 -20.42 14.28
CA SER A 105 15.47 -20.91 15.45
C SER A 105 15.12 -19.96 16.59
N THR A 106 14.36 -20.42 17.49
CA THR A 106 14.11 -19.69 18.72
C THR A 106 14.96 -20.26 19.80
#